data_4ffbe0a9b503e14f0361fbe2b60a5136
#
_entry.id   4ffbe0a9b503e14f0361fbe2b60a5136
#
_cell.length_a   1.000
_cell.length_b   1.000
_cell.length_c   1.000
_cell.angle_alpha   90.00
_cell.angle_beta   90.00
_cell.angle_gamma   90.00
#
_symmetry.space_group_name_H-M   'P 1'
#
loop_
_entity.id
_entity.type
_entity.pdbx_description
1 polymer ?
#
loop_
_entity_poly.entity_id
_entity_poly.type
_entity_poly.pdbx_seq_one_letter_code
_entity_poly.pdbx_strand_id
1 'polypeptide(L)'
;MDVNEIRQRLEHELRSTGSRLREQGGPLDPRQLTEVTPTEEPQGDPFDRIKAAESRELYLLSRERLAERLERIEEALQRLRDGSYGTCAECGHAIAPGRLRALPEATMCVRCQERIEPGRASQRTVRAFHPEPPARGAEPDDD
;
A
#
# COMPACT_ATOMS: atom_id res chain seq x y z
N MET A 1 15.04 -5.17 -18.04
CA MET A 1 14.99 -4.11 -17.01
C MET A 1 16.40 -3.94 -16.49
N ASP A 2 16.96 -2.74 -16.56
CA ASP A 2 18.32 -2.48 -16.07
C ASP A 2 18.35 -2.50 -14.54
N VAL A 3 19.26 -3.28 -13.96
CA VAL A 3 19.42 -3.42 -12.49
C VAL A 3 19.75 -2.08 -11.84
N ASN A 4 20.51 -1.22 -12.52
CA ASN A 4 20.85 0.11 -12.02
C ASN A 4 19.64 1.03 -11.96
N GLU A 5 18.78 0.98 -12.98
CA GLU A 5 17.54 1.75 -13.03
C GLU A 5 16.57 1.34 -11.90
N ILE A 6 16.44 0.04 -11.67
CA ILE A 6 15.63 -0.48 -10.55
C ILE A 6 16.19 -0.02 -9.22
N ARG A 7 17.51 -0.11 -9.03
CA ARG A 7 18.18 0.34 -7.81
C ARG A 7 17.91 1.81 -7.53
N GLN A 8 18.14 2.68 -8.50
CA GLN A 8 17.90 4.12 -8.36
C GLN A 8 16.45 4.42 -7.98
N ARG A 9 15.52 3.71 -8.59
CA ARG A 9 14.10 3.86 -8.28
C ARG A 9 13.77 3.44 -6.84
N LEU A 10 14.25 2.27 -6.40
CA LEU A 10 14.06 1.80 -5.03
C LEU A 10 14.69 2.74 -4.01
N GLU A 11 15.90 3.25 -4.28
CA GLU A 11 16.54 4.24 -3.41
C GLU A 11 15.78 5.58 -3.35
N HIS A 12 15.17 5.99 -4.45
CA HIS A 12 14.28 7.16 -4.45
C HIS A 12 13.04 6.92 -3.62
N GLU A 13 12.37 5.78 -3.80
CA GLU A 13 11.19 5.39 -3.01
C GLU A 13 11.52 5.26 -1.52
N LEU A 14 12.70 4.71 -1.18
CA LEU A 14 13.16 4.61 0.20
C LEU A 14 13.27 5.99 0.85
N ARG A 15 13.93 6.93 0.18
CA ARG A 15 14.09 8.31 0.69
C ARG A 15 12.74 9.01 0.86
N SER A 16 11.88 8.92 -0.17
CA SER A 16 10.56 9.54 -0.17
C SER A 16 9.65 8.99 0.94
N THR A 17 9.57 7.66 1.05
CA THR A 17 8.76 6.99 2.07
C THR A 17 9.30 7.27 3.48
N GLY A 18 10.63 7.27 3.65
CA GLY A 18 11.28 7.59 4.92
C GLY A 18 11.04 9.05 5.35
N SER A 19 11.04 10.00 4.42
CA SER A 19 10.68 11.39 4.73
C SER A 19 9.25 11.52 5.20
N ARG A 20 8.31 10.90 4.49
CA ARG A 20 6.89 10.89 4.88
C ARG A 20 6.65 10.26 6.24
N LEU A 21 7.35 9.17 6.55
CA LEU A 21 7.25 8.53 7.87
C LEU A 21 7.78 9.44 8.98
N ARG A 22 8.92 10.11 8.76
CA ARG A 22 9.48 11.08 9.72
C ARG A 22 8.55 12.28 9.95
N GLU A 23 7.93 12.81 8.90
CA GLU A 23 6.93 13.88 8.98
C GLU A 23 5.71 13.47 9.81
N GLN A 24 5.38 12.19 9.81
CA GLN A 24 4.33 11.61 10.66
C GLN A 24 4.84 11.12 12.03
N GLY A 25 5.98 11.60 12.51
CA GLY A 25 6.50 11.26 13.83
C GLY A 25 7.32 9.97 13.91
N GLY A 26 7.75 9.42 12.76
CA GLY A 26 8.61 8.23 12.70
C GLY A 26 7.89 6.90 12.91
N PRO A 27 8.62 5.77 13.04
CA PRO A 27 8.05 4.46 13.33
C PRO A 27 7.28 4.46 14.66
N LEU A 28 6.27 3.60 14.78
CA LEU A 28 5.53 3.43 16.02
C LEU A 28 6.42 2.73 17.04
N ASP A 29 6.72 3.40 18.15
CA ASP A 29 7.33 2.75 19.31
C ASP A 29 6.22 1.97 20.06
N PRO A 30 6.39 0.65 20.29
CA PRO A 30 5.44 -0.14 21.07
C PRO A 30 5.16 0.45 22.48
N ARG A 31 6.13 1.17 23.04
CA ARG A 31 5.97 1.86 24.33
C ARG A 31 5.01 3.04 24.26
N GLN A 32 4.97 3.74 23.13
CA GLN A 32 4.04 4.85 22.88
C GLN A 32 2.59 4.38 22.72
N LEU A 33 2.38 3.12 22.35
CA LEU A 33 1.05 2.51 22.27
C LEU A 33 0.46 2.21 23.65
N THR A 34 1.31 1.96 24.64
CA THR A 34 0.89 1.65 26.02
C THR A 34 0.82 2.88 26.92
N GLU A 35 1.53 3.98 26.57
CA GLU A 35 1.53 5.24 27.36
C GLU A 35 0.34 6.15 27.06
N VAL A 36 -0.55 5.78 26.15
CA VAL A 36 -1.79 6.52 25.92
C VAL A 36 -2.84 6.08 26.95
N THR A 37 -2.51 6.28 28.21
CA THR A 37 -3.56 6.47 29.22
C THR A 37 -4.23 7.80 28.91
N PRO A 38 -5.58 7.84 28.82
CA PRO A 38 -6.30 9.11 28.71
C PRO A 38 -6.19 9.84 30.05
N THR A 39 -5.10 10.60 30.22
CA THR A 39 -4.92 11.46 31.42
C THR A 39 -5.71 12.75 31.33
N GLU A 40 -6.32 13.04 30.19
CA GLU A 40 -7.29 14.13 30.07
C GLU A 40 -8.54 13.58 29.39
N GLU A 41 -9.67 13.65 30.08
CA GLU A 41 -10.97 13.42 29.45
C GLU A 41 -11.12 14.41 28.29
N PRO A 42 -11.31 13.93 27.03
CA PRO A 42 -11.46 14.82 25.91
C PRO A 42 -12.68 15.72 26.17
N GLN A 43 -12.42 17.01 26.39
CA GLN A 43 -13.49 18.00 26.47
C GLN A 43 -14.09 18.15 25.07
N GLY A 44 -15.38 17.87 24.93
CA GLY A 44 -16.11 18.00 23.68
C GLY A 44 -17.37 17.15 23.64
N ASP A 45 -18.19 17.41 22.64
CA ASP A 45 -19.38 16.62 22.30
C ASP A 45 -18.99 15.16 22.05
N PRO A 46 -19.82 14.16 22.42
CA PRO A 46 -19.62 12.74 22.10
C PRO A 46 -19.29 12.48 20.62
N PHE A 47 -19.87 13.24 19.71
CA PHE A 47 -19.59 13.15 18.27
C PHE A 47 -18.16 13.57 17.91
N ASP A 48 -17.66 14.66 18.50
CA ASP A 48 -16.28 15.12 18.29
C ASP A 48 -15.26 14.12 18.83
N ARG A 49 -15.57 13.43 19.92
CA ARG A 49 -14.73 12.35 20.50
C ARG A 49 -14.61 11.17 19.56
N ILE A 50 -15.72 10.72 18.96
CA ILE A 50 -15.72 9.61 17.97
C ILE A 50 -14.87 10.00 16.77
N LYS A 51 -15.08 11.19 16.22
CA LYS A 51 -14.35 11.69 15.06
C LYS A 51 -12.84 11.84 15.32
N ALA A 52 -12.47 12.28 16.52
CA ALA A 52 -11.06 12.37 16.94
C ALA A 52 -10.43 10.98 17.08
N ALA A 53 -11.15 10.00 17.62
CA ALA A 53 -10.69 8.61 17.73
C ALA A 53 -10.48 7.97 16.35
N GLU A 54 -11.44 8.13 15.44
CA GLU A 54 -11.31 7.64 14.05
C GLU A 54 -10.12 8.27 13.31
N SER A 55 -9.94 9.58 13.45
CA SER A 55 -8.81 10.31 12.83
C SER A 55 -7.47 9.81 13.37
N ARG A 56 -7.39 9.51 14.67
CA ARG A 56 -6.20 8.96 15.31
C ARG A 56 -5.90 7.54 14.80
N GLU A 57 -6.91 6.69 14.71
CA GLU A 57 -6.77 5.33 14.19
C GLU A 57 -6.25 5.35 12.73
N LEU A 58 -6.84 6.16 11.86
CA LEU A 58 -6.39 6.34 10.49
C LEU A 58 -4.93 6.84 10.40
N TYR A 59 -4.54 7.73 11.29
CA TYR A 59 -3.17 8.22 11.37
C TYR A 59 -2.19 7.12 11.77
N LEU A 60 -2.50 6.31 12.78
CA LEU A 60 -1.68 5.19 13.21
C LEU A 60 -1.54 4.14 12.10
N LEU A 61 -2.64 3.78 11.44
CA LEU A 61 -2.65 2.87 10.30
C LEU A 61 -1.81 3.40 9.11
N SER A 62 -1.82 4.71 8.88
CA SER A 62 -0.99 5.33 7.85
C SER A 62 0.50 5.20 8.15
N ARG A 63 0.92 5.42 9.40
CA ARG A 63 2.31 5.26 9.84
C ARG A 63 2.78 3.81 9.73
N GLU A 64 1.96 2.86 10.17
CA GLU A 64 2.25 1.44 10.07
C GLU A 64 2.48 1.01 8.62
N ARG A 65 1.59 1.42 7.69
CA ARG A 65 1.74 1.14 6.26
C ARG A 65 3.01 1.73 5.64
N LEU A 66 3.43 2.92 6.09
CA LEU A 66 4.68 3.53 5.63
C LEU A 66 5.89 2.76 6.16
N ALA A 67 5.88 2.34 7.43
CA ALA A 67 6.95 1.53 8.01
C ALA A 67 7.09 0.19 7.30
N GLU A 68 6.00 -0.55 7.13
CA GLU A 68 5.99 -1.80 6.37
C GLU A 68 6.47 -1.63 4.91
N ARG A 69 6.12 -0.51 4.29
CA ARG A 69 6.60 -0.23 2.94
C ARG A 69 8.11 0.00 2.90
N LEU A 70 8.66 0.70 3.90
CA LEU A 70 10.11 0.90 4.03
C LEU A 70 10.83 -0.44 4.13
N GLU A 71 10.38 -1.35 4.99
CA GLU A 71 10.95 -2.67 5.16
C GLU A 71 10.93 -3.46 3.84
N ARG A 72 9.83 -3.42 3.09
CA ARG A 72 9.75 -4.07 1.78
C ARG A 72 10.71 -3.48 0.75
N ILE A 73 10.93 -2.17 0.75
CA ILE A 73 11.88 -1.51 -0.15
C ILE A 73 13.31 -1.91 0.22
N GLU A 74 13.65 -1.93 1.51
CA GLU A 74 14.96 -2.36 1.99
C GLU A 74 15.23 -3.84 1.64
N GLU A 75 14.24 -4.71 1.81
CA GLU A 75 14.31 -6.11 1.38
C GLU A 75 14.54 -6.22 -0.13
N ALA A 76 13.83 -5.44 -0.94
CA ALA A 76 14.01 -5.45 -2.40
C ALA A 76 15.42 -5.00 -2.81
N LEU A 77 15.98 -3.99 -2.13
CA LEU A 77 17.37 -3.56 -2.34
C LEU A 77 18.36 -4.64 -1.93
N GLN A 78 18.11 -5.37 -0.84
CA GLN A 78 18.94 -6.49 -0.44
C GLN A 78 18.88 -7.62 -1.48
N ARG A 79 17.68 -7.97 -1.96
CA ARG A 79 17.49 -8.99 -2.99
C ARG A 79 18.13 -8.63 -4.32
N LEU A 80 18.24 -7.33 -4.66
CA LEU A 80 19.03 -6.87 -5.80
C LEU A 80 20.52 -7.17 -5.65
N ARG A 81 21.08 -7.00 -4.45
CA ARG A 81 22.49 -7.30 -4.15
C ARG A 81 22.76 -8.80 -4.23
N ASP A 82 21.82 -9.61 -3.75
CA ASP A 82 21.92 -11.06 -3.71
C ASP A 82 21.57 -11.74 -5.05
N GLY A 83 21.12 -10.96 -6.05
CA GLY A 83 20.72 -11.48 -7.37
C GLY A 83 19.38 -12.23 -7.38
N SER A 84 18.60 -12.18 -6.29
CA SER A 84 17.28 -12.86 -6.15
C SER A 84 16.10 -11.95 -6.46
N TYR A 85 16.34 -10.69 -6.82
CA TYR A 85 15.28 -9.75 -7.19
C TYR A 85 14.46 -10.26 -8.38
N GLY A 86 13.14 -10.09 -8.32
CA GLY A 86 12.24 -10.54 -9.37
C GLY A 86 11.80 -12.00 -9.25
N THR A 87 12.32 -12.74 -8.27
CA THR A 87 11.89 -14.10 -7.93
C THR A 87 10.91 -14.05 -6.75
N CYS A 88 9.80 -14.77 -6.86
CA CYS A 88 8.81 -14.84 -5.78
C CYS A 88 9.37 -15.56 -4.56
N ALA A 89 9.27 -14.94 -3.38
CA ALA A 89 9.75 -15.52 -2.12
C ALA A 89 9.04 -16.84 -1.75
N GLU A 90 7.75 -16.98 -2.13
CA GLU A 90 6.93 -18.12 -1.75
C GLU A 90 7.06 -19.31 -2.70
N CYS A 91 7.05 -19.08 -4.01
CA CYS A 91 6.99 -20.16 -5.00
C CYS A 91 8.21 -20.28 -5.90
N GLY A 92 9.21 -19.40 -5.77
CA GLY A 92 10.42 -19.41 -6.55
C GLY A 92 10.27 -19.04 -8.03
N HIS A 93 9.05 -18.76 -8.52
CA HIS A 93 8.83 -18.37 -9.90
C HIS A 93 9.11 -16.88 -10.12
N ALA A 94 9.41 -16.49 -11.36
CA ALA A 94 9.60 -15.10 -11.72
C ALA A 94 8.33 -14.27 -11.47
N ILE A 95 8.52 -13.09 -10.88
CA ILE A 95 7.46 -12.08 -10.72
C ILE A 95 7.29 -11.38 -12.06
N ALA A 96 6.04 -11.21 -12.52
CA ALA A 96 5.75 -10.55 -13.79
C ALA A 96 6.39 -9.16 -13.88
N PRO A 97 7.11 -8.81 -14.97
CA PRO A 97 7.78 -7.52 -15.11
C PRO A 97 6.82 -6.32 -14.98
N GLY A 98 5.57 -6.47 -15.42
CA GLY A 98 4.53 -5.45 -15.25
C GLY A 98 4.22 -5.15 -13.78
N ARG A 99 4.28 -6.18 -12.92
CA ARG A 99 4.12 -6.02 -11.48
C ARG A 99 5.29 -5.28 -10.85
N LEU A 100 6.51 -5.63 -11.21
CA LEU A 100 7.72 -4.96 -10.72
C LEU A 100 7.84 -3.51 -11.21
N ARG A 101 7.30 -3.20 -12.39
CA ARG A 101 7.19 -1.80 -12.84
C ARG A 101 6.19 -0.99 -12.01
N ALA A 102 5.09 -1.60 -11.59
CA ALA A 102 4.09 -0.93 -10.76
C ALA A 102 4.48 -0.89 -9.26
N LEU A 103 5.06 -1.98 -8.76
CA LEU A 103 5.47 -2.19 -7.36
C LEU A 103 6.89 -2.77 -7.34
N PRO A 104 7.92 -1.92 -7.39
CA PRO A 104 9.31 -2.39 -7.44
C PRO A 104 9.72 -3.13 -6.16
N GLU A 105 9.05 -2.88 -5.04
CA GLU A 105 9.25 -3.57 -3.77
C GLU A 105 8.49 -4.91 -3.64
N ALA A 106 7.87 -5.41 -4.73
CA ALA A 106 7.11 -6.67 -4.67
C ALA A 106 8.04 -7.87 -4.46
N THR A 107 7.81 -8.63 -3.39
CA THR A 107 8.54 -9.85 -3.04
C THR A 107 7.80 -11.13 -3.47
N MET A 108 6.50 -11.02 -3.78
CA MET A 108 5.64 -12.15 -4.14
C MET A 108 4.94 -11.94 -5.49
N CYS A 109 4.67 -13.03 -6.20
CA CYS A 109 3.82 -12.99 -7.37
C CYS A 109 2.34 -12.80 -7.00
N VAL A 110 1.50 -12.40 -7.96
CA VAL A 110 0.06 -12.12 -7.72
C VAL A 110 -0.64 -13.33 -7.11
N ARG A 111 -0.39 -14.53 -7.64
CA ARG A 111 -1.03 -15.78 -7.16
C ARG A 111 -0.71 -16.07 -5.69
N CYS A 112 0.54 -15.87 -5.27
CA CYS A 112 0.94 -16.11 -3.88
C CYS A 112 0.35 -15.04 -2.96
N GLN A 113 0.34 -13.79 -3.37
CA GLN A 113 -0.26 -12.72 -2.58
C GLN A 113 -1.77 -12.89 -2.42
N GLU A 114 -2.49 -13.25 -3.46
CA GLU A 114 -3.94 -13.52 -3.39
C GLU A 114 -4.27 -14.70 -2.47
N ARG A 115 -3.38 -15.70 -2.38
CA ARG A 115 -3.56 -16.83 -1.45
C ARG A 115 -3.39 -16.43 0.00
N ILE A 116 -2.47 -15.49 0.30
CA ILE A 116 -2.20 -15.01 1.66
C ILE A 116 -3.19 -13.91 2.08
N GLU A 117 -3.63 -13.08 1.12
CA GLU A 117 -4.55 -11.97 1.34
C GLU A 117 -5.87 -12.15 0.56
N PRO A 118 -6.70 -13.15 0.88
CA PRO A 118 -7.89 -13.49 0.07
C PRO A 118 -8.92 -12.35 -0.02
N GLY A 119 -8.89 -11.37 0.90
CA GLY A 119 -9.80 -10.22 0.91
C GLY A 119 -9.48 -9.11 -0.10
N ARG A 120 -8.25 -9.02 -0.63
CA ARG A 120 -7.87 -7.97 -1.59
C ARG A 120 -8.24 -8.28 -3.04
N ALA A 121 -8.41 -9.56 -3.40
CA ALA A 121 -8.81 -9.98 -4.73
C ALA A 121 -10.23 -9.50 -5.07
N SER A 122 -11.17 -9.57 -4.12
CA SER A 122 -12.56 -9.14 -4.30
C SER A 122 -12.74 -7.64 -4.56
N GLN A 123 -11.85 -6.78 -4.05
CA GLN A 123 -11.96 -5.33 -4.25
C GLN A 123 -11.47 -4.87 -5.65
N ARG A 124 -10.64 -5.66 -6.34
CA ARG A 124 -10.19 -5.33 -7.69
C ARG A 124 -11.24 -5.64 -8.77
N THR A 125 -12.00 -6.70 -8.59
CA THR A 125 -13.07 -7.11 -9.53
C THR A 125 -14.25 -6.14 -9.50
N VAL A 126 -14.58 -5.57 -8.35
CA VAL A 126 -15.69 -4.60 -8.23
C VAL A 126 -15.37 -3.25 -8.92
N ARG A 127 -14.10 -2.89 -9.05
CA ARG A 127 -13.70 -1.62 -9.68
C ARG A 127 -13.57 -1.69 -11.21
N ALA A 128 -13.59 -2.90 -11.79
CA ALA A 128 -13.46 -3.11 -13.23
C ALA A 128 -14.82 -3.24 -13.95
N PHE A 129 -15.93 -3.36 -13.22
CA PHE A 129 -17.26 -3.44 -13.81
C PHE A 129 -17.94 -2.07 -13.76
N HIS A 130 -17.57 -1.18 -14.69
CA HIS A 130 -18.43 -0.11 -15.13
C HIS A 130 -19.16 -0.62 -16.39
N PRO A 131 -20.45 -0.97 -16.31
CA PRO A 131 -21.23 -1.16 -17.51
C PRO A 131 -21.37 0.21 -18.18
N GLU A 132 -20.90 0.33 -19.42
CA GLU A 132 -21.22 1.50 -20.25
C GLU A 132 -22.73 1.62 -20.35
N PRO A 133 -23.30 2.84 -20.20
CA PRO A 133 -24.72 3.04 -20.41
C PRO A 133 -25.06 2.69 -21.87
N PRO A 134 -26.21 2.03 -22.12
CA PRO A 134 -26.61 1.69 -23.48
C PRO A 134 -26.68 2.96 -24.32
N ALA A 135 -26.08 2.91 -25.50
CA ALA A 135 -26.17 3.98 -26.49
C ALA A 135 -27.63 4.34 -26.71
N ARG A 136 -28.00 5.59 -26.52
CA ARG A 136 -29.35 6.10 -26.85
C ARG A 136 -29.57 5.84 -28.32
N GLY A 137 -30.57 5.03 -28.61
CA GLY A 137 -31.02 4.75 -29.96
C GLY A 137 -31.35 6.06 -30.68
N ALA A 138 -30.85 6.17 -31.89
CA ALA A 138 -31.26 7.19 -32.81
C ALA A 138 -32.77 7.03 -33.05
N GLU A 139 -33.53 8.08 -32.81
CA GLU A 139 -34.93 8.17 -33.24
C GLU A 139 -34.95 8.21 -34.78
N PRO A 140 -35.82 7.45 -35.44
CA PRO A 140 -36.00 7.60 -36.88
C PRO A 140 -36.76 8.87 -37.15
N ASP A 141 -36.21 9.72 -38.06
CA ASP A 141 -36.89 10.82 -38.67
C ASP A 141 -38.06 10.23 -39.50
N ASP A 142 -39.28 10.63 -39.15
CA ASP A 142 -40.49 10.34 -39.89
C ASP A 142 -40.83 11.59 -40.75
N ASP A 143 -40.77 11.39 -42.05
CA ASP A 143 -41.19 12.38 -43.11
C ASP A 143 -42.68 12.21 -43.44
#